data_920046274ceaffb54bbe9748b4f4ae29
#
_entry.id   920046274ceaffb54bbe9748b4f4ae29
#
_cell.length_a   1.000
_cell.length_b   1.000
_cell.length_c   1.000
_cell.angle_alpha   90.00
_cell.angle_beta   90.00
_cell.angle_gamma   90.00
#
_symmetry.space_group_name_H-M   'P 1'
#
loop_
_entity.id
_entity.type
_entity.pdbx_description
1 polymer ?
#
loop_
_entity_poly.entity_id
_entity_poly.type
_entity_poly.pdbx_seq_one_letter_code
_entity_poly.pdbx_strand_id
1 'polypeptide(L)'
;MTPHTQLLLSEGDETPYAVLTRFLVDAELDDLIVGAPVLCRFIPALEETVNFNQHSPHHAYDVYTHICHVTAAVPGEATLRWAALLHDVGKPACFAQDETGRGHFKGHAQVGAAMAAEILRELDAPKPLAAEVVWLIDHHMEPLPRNEAELSADVERDGRTRTRQLLILKEADARSKGVAEGQKDTLPRIHALQALLENWR
;
A
#
# COMPACT_ATOMS: atom_id res chain seq x y z
N MET A 1 8.52 22.71 4.18
CA MET A 1 7.32 22.08 4.76
C MET A 1 6.16 22.51 3.89
N THR A 2 5.45 21.58 3.27
CA THR A 2 4.31 21.90 2.39
C THR A 2 3.10 22.32 3.23
N PRO A 3 2.09 23.02 2.66
CA PRO A 3 0.85 23.31 3.37
C PRO A 3 0.15 22.06 3.91
N HIS A 4 0.24 20.93 3.18
CA HIS A 4 -0.30 19.64 3.62
C HIS A 4 0.45 19.06 4.82
N THR A 5 1.77 19.22 4.90
CA THR A 5 2.57 18.75 6.06
C THR A 5 2.26 19.57 7.32
N GLN A 6 1.80 20.83 7.18
CA GLN A 6 1.37 21.64 8.33
C GLN A 6 0.07 21.11 8.96
N LEU A 7 -0.80 20.45 8.20
CA LEU A 7 -2.01 19.81 8.71
C LEU A 7 -1.71 18.73 9.77
N LEU A 8 -0.61 17.99 9.60
CA LEU A 8 -0.18 16.96 10.56
C LEU A 8 0.29 17.51 11.91
N LEU A 9 0.55 18.81 11.98
CA LEU A 9 1.05 19.49 13.20
C LEU A 9 -0.03 20.34 13.89
N SER A 10 -1.27 20.38 13.35
CA SER A 10 -2.34 21.15 13.95
C SER A 10 -2.84 20.47 15.23
N GLU A 11 -2.72 21.16 16.37
CA GLU A 11 -3.34 20.75 17.63
C GLU A 11 -4.85 20.98 17.52
N GLY A 12 -5.64 19.92 17.65
CA GLY A 12 -7.09 19.93 17.65
C GLY A 12 -7.64 18.71 18.38
N ASP A 13 -8.94 18.71 18.69
CA ASP A 13 -9.64 17.56 19.33
C ASP A 13 -9.84 16.35 18.40
N GLU A 14 -9.21 16.34 17.22
CA GLU A 14 -9.32 15.24 16.26
C GLU A 14 -8.43 14.05 16.65
N THR A 15 -8.91 12.84 16.36
CA THR A 15 -8.10 11.62 16.55
C THR A 15 -6.90 11.62 15.59
N PRO A 16 -5.77 10.98 15.96
CA PRO A 16 -4.63 10.83 15.06
C PRO A 16 -5.01 10.21 13.70
N TYR A 17 -5.94 9.26 13.70
CA TYR A 17 -6.50 8.67 12.48
C TYR A 17 -7.15 9.72 11.58
N ALA A 18 -7.99 10.60 12.13
CA ALA A 18 -8.71 11.61 11.34
C ALA A 18 -7.75 12.60 10.68
N VAL A 19 -6.76 13.09 11.45
CA VAL A 19 -5.72 14.00 10.95
C VAL A 19 -4.89 13.36 9.84
N LEU A 20 -4.41 12.14 10.07
CA LEU A 20 -3.62 11.41 9.08
C LEU A 20 -4.44 11.09 7.83
N THR A 21 -5.71 10.68 7.98
CA THR A 21 -6.57 10.37 6.84
C THR A 21 -6.79 11.59 5.96
N ARG A 22 -7.08 12.75 6.55
CA ARG A 22 -7.23 14.00 5.81
C ARG A 22 -5.96 14.37 5.04
N PHE A 23 -4.80 14.20 5.66
CA PHE A 23 -3.51 14.37 4.97
C PHE A 23 -3.35 13.37 3.82
N LEU A 24 -3.55 12.08 4.07
CA LEU A 24 -3.30 11.01 3.10
C LEU A 24 -4.19 11.08 1.86
N VAL A 25 -5.46 11.49 2.01
CA VAL A 25 -6.42 11.56 0.91
C VAL A 25 -5.97 12.55 -0.17
N ASP A 26 -5.37 13.67 0.24
CA ASP A 26 -4.96 14.76 -0.66
C ASP A 26 -3.44 14.81 -0.91
N ALA A 27 -2.64 13.99 -0.19
CA ALA A 27 -1.17 14.03 -0.28
C ALA A 27 -0.67 13.63 -1.66
N GLU A 28 0.21 14.47 -2.21
CA GLU A 28 1.03 14.17 -3.38
C GLU A 28 2.35 13.48 -2.95
N LEU A 29 3.12 12.97 -3.91
CA LEU A 29 4.39 12.27 -3.64
C LEU A 29 5.36 13.09 -2.77
N ASP A 30 5.56 14.36 -3.09
CA ASP A 30 6.46 15.24 -2.36
C ASP A 30 6.00 15.49 -0.92
N ASP A 31 4.67 15.56 -0.69
CA ASP A 31 4.11 15.69 0.66
C ASP A 31 4.42 14.47 1.52
N LEU A 32 4.32 13.27 0.95
CA LEU A 32 4.61 12.01 1.64
C LEU A 32 6.11 11.89 1.97
N ILE A 33 6.98 12.21 1.01
CA ILE A 33 8.44 12.15 1.21
C ILE A 33 8.88 13.17 2.28
N VAL A 34 8.43 14.43 2.17
CA VAL A 34 8.77 15.49 3.13
C VAL A 34 8.09 15.25 4.48
N GLY A 35 6.94 14.61 4.48
CA GLY A 35 6.16 14.26 5.67
C GLY A 35 6.73 13.10 6.49
N ALA A 36 7.75 12.38 6.00
CA ALA A 36 8.32 11.21 6.68
C ALA A 36 8.57 11.39 8.19
N PRO A 37 9.24 12.46 8.67
CA PRO A 37 9.49 12.62 10.09
C PRO A 37 8.23 12.72 10.96
N VAL A 38 7.14 13.24 10.38
CA VAL A 38 5.86 13.36 11.10
C VAL A 38 5.08 12.06 11.02
N LEU A 39 5.01 11.44 9.83
CA LEU A 39 4.37 10.14 9.64
C LEU A 39 4.99 9.08 10.56
N CYS A 40 6.32 9.01 10.65
CA CYS A 40 7.03 8.08 11.54
C CYS A 40 6.76 8.33 13.03
N ARG A 41 6.45 9.55 13.46
CA ARG A 41 6.03 9.83 14.85
C ARG A 41 4.69 9.20 15.19
N PHE A 42 3.75 9.20 14.25
CA PHE A 42 2.43 8.58 14.44
C PHE A 42 2.46 7.07 14.17
N ILE A 43 3.35 6.63 13.28
CA ILE A 43 3.47 5.25 12.82
C ILE A 43 4.96 4.85 12.88
N PRO A 44 5.50 4.51 14.07
CA PRO A 44 6.93 4.18 14.23
C PRO A 44 7.43 3.07 13.30
N ALA A 45 6.57 2.13 12.93
CA ALA A 45 6.92 1.06 12.01
C ALA A 45 7.35 1.56 10.60
N LEU A 46 6.95 2.76 10.19
CA LEU A 46 7.42 3.37 8.94
C LEU A 46 8.89 3.80 9.02
N GLU A 47 9.42 4.11 10.22
CA GLU A 47 10.82 4.51 10.37
C GLU A 47 11.77 3.40 9.93
N GLU A 48 11.43 2.14 10.19
CA GLU A 48 12.22 0.99 9.77
C GLU A 48 12.26 0.81 8.24
N THR A 49 11.33 1.41 7.52
CA THR A 49 11.27 1.36 6.05
C THR A 49 12.09 2.46 5.38
N VAL A 50 12.43 3.54 6.11
CA VAL A 50 13.20 4.68 5.60
C VAL A 50 14.64 4.27 5.32
N ASN A 51 15.12 4.53 4.11
CA ASN A 51 16.44 4.11 3.62
C ASN A 51 16.67 2.59 3.67
N PHE A 52 15.62 1.77 3.82
CA PHE A 52 15.73 0.33 3.81
C PHE A 52 15.94 -0.18 2.39
N ASN A 53 17.18 -0.57 2.05
CA ASN A 53 17.54 -1.08 0.73
C ASN A 53 16.90 -2.46 0.50
N GLN A 54 16.16 -2.60 -0.59
CA GLN A 54 15.49 -3.85 -0.94
C GLN A 54 16.43 -4.93 -1.52
N HIS A 55 17.68 -4.58 -1.88
CA HIS A 55 18.64 -5.48 -2.51
C HIS A 55 18.04 -6.28 -3.68
N SER A 56 17.25 -5.60 -4.51
CA SER A 56 16.51 -6.22 -5.59
C SER A 56 16.66 -5.44 -6.90
N PRO A 57 16.97 -6.09 -8.03
CA PRO A 57 17.02 -5.43 -9.33
C PRO A 57 15.64 -4.97 -9.83
N HIS A 58 14.56 -5.37 -9.14
CA HIS A 58 13.19 -5.03 -9.50
C HIS A 58 12.68 -3.77 -8.80
N HIS A 59 13.47 -3.17 -7.90
CA HIS A 59 13.10 -1.97 -7.14
C HIS A 59 14.21 -0.93 -7.25
N ALA A 60 13.88 0.27 -7.74
CA ALA A 60 14.81 1.39 -7.83
C ALA A 60 14.88 2.20 -6.52
N TYR A 61 13.90 2.01 -5.63
CA TYR A 61 13.72 2.80 -4.42
C TYR A 61 13.95 1.97 -3.15
N ASP A 62 14.25 2.62 -2.03
CA ASP A 62 14.09 2.03 -0.71
C ASP A 62 12.61 1.72 -0.42
N VAL A 63 12.33 1.01 0.69
CA VAL A 63 10.95 0.60 0.99
C VAL A 63 10.05 1.81 1.23
N TYR A 64 10.51 2.84 1.98
CA TYR A 64 9.68 4.01 2.27
C TYR A 64 9.36 4.82 1.01
N THR A 65 10.36 5.10 0.19
CA THR A 65 10.16 5.83 -1.06
C THR A 65 9.22 5.10 -1.99
N HIS A 66 9.33 3.75 -2.08
CA HIS A 66 8.38 2.92 -2.80
C HIS A 66 6.95 3.05 -2.23
N ILE A 67 6.77 2.96 -0.92
CA ILE A 67 5.48 3.18 -0.25
C ILE A 67 4.88 4.54 -0.62
N CYS A 68 5.68 5.61 -0.62
CA CYS A 68 5.23 6.95 -1.00
C CYS A 68 4.72 6.99 -2.44
N HIS A 69 5.46 6.38 -3.39
CA HIS A 69 5.03 6.29 -4.79
C HIS A 69 3.70 5.53 -4.93
N VAL A 70 3.54 4.40 -4.25
CA VAL A 70 2.29 3.62 -4.29
C VAL A 70 1.14 4.42 -3.69
N THR A 71 1.36 5.08 -2.55
CA THR A 71 0.35 5.89 -1.86
C THR A 71 -0.12 7.06 -2.72
N ALA A 72 0.79 7.78 -3.39
CA ALA A 72 0.44 8.86 -4.29
C ALA A 72 -0.29 8.38 -5.56
N ALA A 73 -0.02 7.15 -6.02
CA ALA A 73 -0.59 6.60 -7.25
C ALA A 73 -2.02 6.07 -7.11
N VAL A 74 -2.48 5.73 -5.89
CA VAL A 74 -3.87 5.29 -5.69
C VAL A 74 -4.83 6.48 -5.57
N PRO A 75 -6.13 6.33 -5.91
CA PRO A 75 -7.14 7.35 -5.68
C PRO A 75 -7.18 7.85 -4.23
N GLY A 76 -7.67 9.08 -4.01
CA GLY A 76 -7.87 9.70 -2.70
C GLY A 76 -9.01 9.07 -1.88
N GLU A 77 -9.13 7.75 -1.90
CA GLU A 77 -10.05 6.97 -1.08
C GLU A 77 -9.32 6.53 0.20
N ALA A 78 -9.86 6.82 1.37
CA ALA A 78 -9.21 6.55 2.66
C ALA A 78 -8.69 5.10 2.76
N THR A 79 -9.53 4.11 2.42
CA THR A 79 -9.15 2.69 2.46
C THR A 79 -7.94 2.39 1.56
N LEU A 80 -7.92 2.91 0.32
CA LEU A 80 -6.80 2.70 -0.61
C LEU A 80 -5.53 3.41 -0.15
N ARG A 81 -5.63 4.65 0.33
CA ARG A 81 -4.48 5.43 0.81
C ARG A 81 -3.83 4.78 2.03
N TRP A 82 -4.63 4.30 2.99
CA TRP A 82 -4.12 3.56 4.14
C TRP A 82 -3.52 2.21 3.75
N ALA A 83 -4.18 1.46 2.86
CA ALA A 83 -3.63 0.19 2.37
C ALA A 83 -2.30 0.40 1.64
N ALA A 84 -2.20 1.42 0.79
CA ALA A 84 -0.99 1.76 0.07
C ALA A 84 0.14 2.20 1.01
N LEU A 85 -0.16 3.03 2.04
CA LEU A 85 0.84 3.48 3.02
C LEU A 85 1.43 2.30 3.82
N LEU A 86 0.63 1.28 4.10
CA LEU A 86 1.02 0.19 5.01
C LEU A 86 1.33 -1.14 4.31
N HIS A 87 1.15 -1.27 2.96
CA HIS A 87 1.25 -2.58 2.28
C HIS A 87 2.60 -3.27 2.47
N ASP A 88 3.67 -2.51 2.52
CA ASP A 88 5.05 -2.99 2.59
C ASP A 88 5.71 -2.78 3.97
N VAL A 89 4.96 -2.35 4.99
CA VAL A 89 5.49 -2.08 6.34
C VAL A 89 6.11 -3.33 6.99
N GLY A 90 5.69 -4.52 6.57
CA GLY A 90 6.24 -5.80 7.02
C GLY A 90 7.56 -6.22 6.38
N LYS A 91 8.05 -5.52 5.35
CA LYS A 91 9.28 -5.91 4.64
C LYS A 91 10.52 -5.95 5.52
N PRO A 92 10.82 -4.94 6.37
CA PRO A 92 12.01 -4.99 7.21
C PRO A 92 12.04 -6.23 8.11
N ALA A 93 10.90 -6.60 8.72
CA ALA A 93 10.78 -7.76 9.60
C ALA A 93 10.91 -9.12 8.88
N CYS A 94 10.69 -9.15 7.56
CA CYS A 94 10.74 -10.36 6.74
C CYS A 94 11.99 -10.45 5.85
N PHE A 95 12.95 -9.53 6.02
CA PHE A 95 14.12 -9.45 5.17
C PHE A 95 15.05 -10.66 5.35
N ALA A 96 15.42 -11.26 4.22
CA ALA A 96 16.49 -12.25 4.15
C ALA A 96 17.28 -12.03 2.86
N GLN A 97 18.58 -12.32 2.87
CA GLN A 97 19.42 -12.31 1.67
C GLN A 97 19.80 -13.73 1.29
N ASP A 98 19.82 -14.02 -0.01
CA ASP A 98 20.40 -15.26 -0.53
C ASP A 98 21.92 -15.15 -0.74
N GLU A 99 22.54 -16.26 -1.18
CA GLU A 99 23.99 -16.34 -1.42
C GLU A 99 24.49 -15.36 -2.50
N THR A 100 23.60 -14.83 -3.34
CA THR A 100 23.93 -13.82 -4.36
C THR A 100 23.84 -12.38 -3.84
N GLY A 101 23.40 -12.21 -2.60
CA GLY A 101 23.14 -10.90 -1.99
C GLY A 101 21.77 -10.30 -2.36
N ARG A 102 20.88 -11.05 -3.03
CA ARG A 102 19.54 -10.61 -3.38
C ARG A 102 18.61 -10.68 -2.17
N GLY A 103 17.83 -9.61 -1.97
CA GLY A 103 16.84 -9.51 -0.91
C GLY A 103 15.54 -10.27 -1.22
N HIS A 104 14.98 -10.90 -0.20
CA HIS A 104 13.71 -11.60 -0.21
C HIS A 104 12.88 -11.20 1.01
N PHE A 105 11.55 -11.13 0.84
CA PHE A 105 10.60 -10.65 1.85
C PHE A 105 9.42 -11.61 2.00
N LYS A 106 9.71 -12.91 2.11
CA LYS A 106 8.66 -13.94 2.17
C LYS A 106 7.76 -13.73 3.38
N GLY A 107 6.45 -13.62 3.15
CA GLY A 107 5.44 -13.46 4.20
C GLY A 107 5.24 -12.01 4.67
N HIS A 108 5.86 -11.01 4.02
CA HIS A 108 5.71 -9.61 4.42
C HIS A 108 4.26 -9.09 4.33
N ALA A 109 3.43 -9.64 3.45
CA ALA A 109 2.02 -9.27 3.34
C ALA A 109 1.26 -9.63 4.61
N GLN A 110 1.42 -10.86 5.12
CA GLN A 110 0.76 -11.35 6.34
C GLN A 110 1.29 -10.62 7.58
N VAL A 111 2.62 -10.45 7.67
CA VAL A 111 3.25 -9.68 8.77
C VAL A 111 2.80 -8.22 8.71
N GLY A 112 2.81 -7.61 7.54
CA GLY A 112 2.34 -6.23 7.33
C GLY A 112 0.86 -6.05 7.67
N ALA A 113 -0.01 -7.01 7.33
CA ALA A 113 -1.42 -7.00 7.70
C ALA A 113 -1.62 -7.03 9.22
N ALA A 114 -0.86 -7.87 9.94
CA ALA A 114 -0.89 -7.91 11.40
C ALA A 114 -0.40 -6.59 12.02
N MET A 115 0.71 -6.02 11.51
CA MET A 115 1.21 -4.70 11.93
C MET A 115 0.20 -3.59 11.67
N ALA A 116 -0.43 -3.58 10.48
CA ALA A 116 -1.44 -2.59 10.11
C ALA A 116 -2.69 -2.65 11.01
N ALA A 117 -3.11 -3.84 11.42
CA ALA A 117 -4.21 -4.01 12.37
C ALA A 117 -3.92 -3.32 13.71
N GLU A 118 -2.71 -3.47 14.25
CA GLU A 118 -2.29 -2.81 15.49
C GLU A 118 -2.15 -1.29 15.31
N ILE A 119 -1.49 -0.84 14.23
CA ILE A 119 -1.33 0.58 13.91
C ILE A 119 -2.69 1.28 13.84
N LEU A 120 -3.63 0.71 13.08
CA LEU A 120 -4.96 1.31 12.91
C LEU A 120 -5.78 1.29 14.21
N ARG A 121 -5.61 0.27 15.05
CA ARG A 121 -6.22 0.21 16.38
C ARG A 121 -5.68 1.31 17.31
N GLU A 122 -4.36 1.52 17.30
CA GLU A 122 -3.70 2.55 18.14
C GLU A 122 -4.05 3.98 17.71
N LEU A 123 -4.33 4.16 16.41
CA LEU A 123 -4.76 5.44 15.86
C LEU A 123 -6.27 5.71 16.02
N ASP A 124 -7.03 4.80 16.64
CA ASP A 124 -8.49 4.84 16.75
C ASP A 124 -9.23 4.87 15.39
N ALA A 125 -8.73 4.09 14.42
CA ALA A 125 -9.39 3.95 13.13
C ALA A 125 -10.74 3.23 13.25
N PRO A 126 -11.75 3.60 12.42
CA PRO A 126 -13.01 2.87 12.39
C PRO A 126 -12.81 1.39 12.03
N LYS A 127 -13.34 0.49 12.85
CA LYS A 127 -13.17 -0.97 12.68
C LYS A 127 -13.51 -1.48 11.27
N PRO A 128 -14.61 -1.03 10.61
CA PRO A 128 -14.90 -1.47 9.24
C PRO A 128 -13.81 -1.07 8.25
N LEU A 129 -13.28 0.16 8.33
CA LEU A 129 -12.20 0.60 7.46
C LEU A 129 -10.92 -0.18 7.74
N ALA A 130 -10.55 -0.35 9.01
CA ALA A 130 -9.36 -1.12 9.40
C ALA A 130 -9.41 -2.56 8.86
N ALA A 131 -10.57 -3.22 8.91
CA ALA A 131 -10.76 -4.56 8.36
C ALA A 131 -10.52 -4.60 6.83
N GLU A 132 -10.99 -3.60 6.08
CA GLU A 132 -10.77 -3.53 4.63
C GLU A 132 -9.31 -3.25 4.29
N VAL A 133 -8.65 -2.34 5.03
CA VAL A 133 -7.22 -2.04 4.85
C VAL A 133 -6.37 -3.28 5.11
N VAL A 134 -6.61 -3.96 6.23
CA VAL A 134 -5.88 -5.20 6.60
C VAL A 134 -6.09 -6.28 5.56
N TRP A 135 -7.32 -6.46 5.06
CA TRP A 135 -7.61 -7.42 4.00
C TRP A 135 -6.83 -7.11 2.72
N LEU A 136 -6.80 -5.85 2.28
CA LEU A 136 -6.06 -5.43 1.09
C LEU A 136 -4.55 -5.70 1.23
N ILE A 137 -3.97 -5.42 2.40
CA ILE A 137 -2.56 -5.67 2.68
C ILE A 137 -2.25 -7.17 2.65
N ASP A 138 -3.08 -8.01 3.29
CA ASP A 138 -2.88 -9.46 3.32
C ASP A 138 -2.90 -10.08 1.92
N HIS A 139 -3.75 -9.56 1.01
CA HIS A 139 -3.98 -10.12 -0.32
C HIS A 139 -3.18 -9.44 -1.45
N HIS A 140 -2.39 -8.37 -1.15
CA HIS A 140 -1.73 -7.62 -2.23
C HIS A 140 -0.69 -8.44 -3.01
N MET A 141 -0.15 -9.49 -2.41
CA MET A 141 0.81 -10.41 -3.05
C MET A 141 0.17 -11.63 -3.72
N GLU A 142 -1.14 -11.82 -3.61
CA GLU A 142 -1.82 -12.92 -4.30
C GLU A 142 -1.66 -12.83 -5.83
N PRO A 143 -1.58 -13.96 -6.53
CA PRO A 143 -1.55 -13.96 -8.00
C PRO A 143 -2.78 -13.28 -8.60
N LEU A 144 -2.58 -12.59 -9.73
CA LEU A 144 -3.71 -12.04 -10.49
C LEU A 144 -4.55 -13.17 -11.10
N PRO A 145 -5.89 -13.03 -11.17
CA PRO A 145 -6.76 -13.93 -11.93
C PRO A 145 -6.25 -14.15 -13.35
N ARG A 146 -6.24 -15.39 -13.83
CA ARG A 146 -5.72 -15.73 -15.16
C ARG A 146 -6.73 -15.48 -16.28
N ASN A 147 -8.00 -15.44 -15.94
CA ASN A 147 -9.11 -15.30 -16.88
C ASN A 147 -10.37 -14.77 -16.17
N GLU A 148 -11.43 -14.54 -16.93
CA GLU A 148 -12.72 -14.03 -16.44
C GLU A 148 -13.38 -14.97 -15.40
N ALA A 149 -13.25 -16.28 -15.56
CA ALA A 149 -13.84 -17.23 -14.60
C ALA A 149 -13.17 -17.14 -13.22
N GLU A 150 -11.84 -16.98 -13.17
CA GLU A 150 -11.11 -16.76 -11.91
C GLU A 150 -11.47 -15.39 -11.30
N LEU A 151 -11.58 -14.35 -12.13
CA LEU A 151 -12.05 -13.04 -11.66
C LEU A 151 -13.47 -13.12 -11.08
N SER A 152 -14.37 -13.89 -11.71
CA SER A 152 -15.71 -14.14 -11.20
C SER A 152 -15.68 -14.81 -9.83
N ALA A 153 -14.85 -15.84 -9.68
CA ALA A 153 -14.69 -16.53 -8.39
C ALA A 153 -14.16 -15.60 -7.30
N ASP A 154 -13.22 -14.70 -7.63
CA ASP A 154 -12.72 -13.69 -6.68
C ASP A 154 -13.83 -12.71 -6.28
N VAL A 155 -14.63 -12.25 -7.24
CA VAL A 155 -15.78 -11.36 -6.94
C VAL A 155 -16.84 -12.06 -6.09
N GLU A 156 -17.10 -13.33 -6.33
CA GLU A 156 -18.07 -14.13 -5.53
C GLU A 156 -17.55 -14.35 -4.10
N ARG A 157 -16.25 -14.59 -3.92
CA ARG A 157 -15.61 -14.83 -2.62
C ARG A 157 -15.49 -13.55 -1.80
N ASP A 158 -14.97 -12.48 -2.39
CA ASP A 158 -14.49 -11.29 -1.69
C ASP A 158 -15.38 -10.06 -1.89
N GLY A 159 -16.24 -10.09 -2.88
CA GLY A 159 -17.07 -8.96 -3.30
C GLY A 159 -16.37 -8.04 -4.30
N ARG A 160 -17.19 -7.41 -5.14
CA ARG A 160 -16.72 -6.55 -6.24
C ARG A 160 -15.86 -5.36 -5.77
N THR A 161 -16.21 -4.77 -4.63
CA THR A 161 -15.48 -3.61 -4.09
C THR A 161 -14.06 -3.97 -3.70
N ARG A 162 -13.87 -5.05 -2.94
CA ARG A 162 -12.54 -5.54 -2.55
C ARG A 162 -11.70 -5.94 -3.76
N THR A 163 -12.29 -6.68 -4.69
CA THR A 163 -11.60 -7.08 -5.94
C THR A 163 -11.14 -5.87 -6.73
N ARG A 164 -12.00 -4.84 -6.88
CA ARG A 164 -11.64 -3.58 -7.55
C ARG A 164 -10.49 -2.86 -6.82
N GLN A 165 -10.60 -2.69 -5.52
CA GLN A 165 -9.59 -1.99 -4.72
C GLN A 165 -8.24 -2.74 -4.74
N LEU A 166 -8.26 -4.07 -4.68
CA LEU A 166 -7.06 -4.89 -4.78
C LEU A 166 -6.36 -4.73 -6.14
N LEU A 167 -7.11 -4.70 -7.25
CA LEU A 167 -6.54 -4.46 -8.58
C LEU A 167 -5.92 -3.05 -8.68
N ILE A 168 -6.55 -2.03 -8.10
CA ILE A 168 -6.00 -0.66 -8.05
C ILE A 168 -4.69 -0.63 -7.25
N LEU A 169 -4.65 -1.26 -6.07
CA LEU A 169 -3.44 -1.32 -5.25
C LEU A 169 -2.30 -2.05 -5.98
N LYS A 170 -2.59 -3.19 -6.62
CA LYS A 170 -1.60 -3.94 -7.42
C LYS A 170 -1.09 -3.17 -8.63
N GLU A 171 -1.94 -2.37 -9.27
CA GLU A 171 -1.53 -1.49 -10.36
C GLU A 171 -0.56 -0.41 -9.87
N ALA A 172 -0.89 0.26 -8.78
CA ALA A 172 -0.07 1.29 -8.17
C ALA A 172 1.29 0.71 -7.73
N ASP A 173 1.32 -0.46 -7.07
CA ASP A 173 2.55 -1.15 -6.70
C ASP A 173 3.40 -1.50 -7.93
N ALA A 174 2.81 -2.09 -8.98
CA ALA A 174 3.54 -2.44 -10.19
C ALA A 174 4.17 -1.23 -10.87
N ARG A 175 3.45 -0.10 -10.97
CA ARG A 175 3.94 1.16 -11.56
C ARG A 175 5.06 1.80 -10.75
N SER A 176 5.02 1.63 -9.43
CA SER A 176 5.89 2.35 -8.48
C SER A 176 7.24 1.66 -8.22
N LYS A 177 7.57 0.58 -8.93
CA LYS A 177 8.86 -0.14 -8.76
C LYS A 177 10.07 0.60 -9.33
N GLY A 178 9.85 1.62 -10.17
CA GLY A 178 10.91 2.45 -10.76
C GLY A 178 11.75 1.74 -11.85
N VAL A 179 11.44 0.49 -12.19
CA VAL A 179 12.12 -0.30 -13.22
C VAL A 179 11.10 -0.87 -14.21
N ALA A 180 11.41 -0.77 -15.51
CA ALA A 180 10.49 -1.20 -16.57
C ALA A 180 10.50 -2.72 -16.82
N GLU A 181 11.56 -3.42 -16.38
CA GLU A 181 11.75 -4.83 -16.63
C GLU A 181 10.88 -5.65 -15.65
N GLY A 182 10.01 -6.52 -16.17
CA GLY A 182 9.03 -7.31 -15.39
C GLY A 182 7.64 -6.66 -15.23
N GLN A 183 7.48 -5.39 -15.58
CA GLN A 183 6.15 -4.72 -15.57
C GLN A 183 5.35 -4.95 -16.84
N LYS A 184 6.01 -5.30 -17.96
CA LYS A 184 5.42 -5.36 -19.29
C LYS A 184 4.20 -6.27 -19.42
N ASP A 185 4.16 -7.37 -18.65
CA ASP A 185 3.06 -8.33 -18.72
C ASP A 185 2.03 -8.13 -17.59
N THR A 186 2.42 -7.51 -16.49
CA THR A 186 1.56 -7.32 -15.30
C THR A 186 0.54 -6.22 -15.51
N LEU A 187 0.96 -5.03 -15.95
CA LEU A 187 0.06 -3.88 -16.13
C LEU A 187 -1.02 -4.11 -17.19
N PRO A 188 -0.71 -4.60 -18.41
CA PRO A 188 -1.76 -4.89 -19.41
C PRO A 188 -2.81 -5.88 -18.89
N ARG A 189 -2.38 -6.86 -18.08
CA ARG A 189 -3.28 -7.84 -17.49
C ARG A 189 -4.18 -7.21 -16.41
N ILE A 190 -3.63 -6.36 -15.54
CA ILE A 190 -4.43 -5.64 -14.54
C ILE A 190 -5.49 -4.78 -15.25
N HIS A 191 -5.11 -4.01 -16.28
CA HIS A 191 -6.05 -3.17 -17.03
C HIS A 191 -7.16 -3.99 -17.70
N ALA A 192 -6.83 -5.17 -18.26
CA ALA A 192 -7.84 -6.06 -18.83
C ALA A 192 -8.84 -6.56 -17.76
N LEU A 193 -8.36 -6.93 -16.56
CA LEU A 193 -9.21 -7.35 -15.43
C LEU A 193 -10.09 -6.21 -14.92
N GLN A 194 -9.55 -5.00 -14.80
CA GLN A 194 -10.32 -3.81 -14.41
C GLN A 194 -11.42 -3.52 -15.42
N ALA A 195 -11.12 -3.55 -16.74
CA ALA A 195 -12.11 -3.35 -17.77
C ALA A 195 -13.22 -4.42 -17.79
N LEU A 196 -12.87 -5.69 -17.51
CA LEU A 196 -13.86 -6.75 -17.32
C LEU A 196 -14.75 -6.44 -16.11
N LEU A 197 -14.17 -6.05 -15.00
CA LEU A 197 -14.90 -5.75 -13.76
C LEU A 197 -15.84 -4.54 -13.92
N GLU A 198 -15.45 -3.50 -14.67
CA GLU A 198 -16.29 -2.33 -14.94
C GLU A 198 -17.51 -2.67 -15.81
N ASN A 199 -17.33 -3.56 -16.78
CA ASN A 199 -18.39 -3.99 -17.70
C ASN A 199 -19.27 -5.13 -17.14
N TRP A 200 -18.99 -5.60 -15.94
CA TRP A 200 -19.73 -6.66 -15.29
C TRP A 200 -21.14 -6.19 -14.89
N ARG A 201 -22.17 -6.81 -15.48
CA ARG A 201 -23.59 -6.48 -15.24
C ARG A 201 -24.17 -7.37 -14.12
#